data_82652c8b7c76a81695cfef56c8193b53
#
_entry.id   82652c8b7c76a81695cfef56c8193b53
#
_cell.length_a   1.000
_cell.length_b   1.000
_cell.length_c   1.000
_cell.angle_alpha   90.00
_cell.angle_beta   90.00
_cell.angle_gamma   90.00
#
_symmetry.space_group_name_H-M   'P 1'
#
loop_
_entity.id
_entity.type
_entity.pdbx_description
1 polymer ?
#
loop_
_entity_poly.entity_id
_entity_poly.type
_entity_poly.pdbx_seq_one_letter_code
_entity_poly.pdbx_strand_id
1 'polypeptide(L)'
;MRPAIPLNRFRIFAQDLDHPEGLAFDQDGTLWAGGELGQIYRIDRRGHTREVTAVGGFNLGLTFSKAQELYICNFKLPALIRMNRKGRILDSWERVGTRKLINPNFSVFDSEGNLYFSDSGHFEREDARVYRLRPNGRAEIFAGPFAFANGLALSADERFLCVVQSTKDNVLEVEIRGDGSAGRQRVYASGLHRVPDGMAFDAHGNLLVTCYASDNVYKVTPRGKVSLLAWDPQGVMIARPTNLAFGGPNFDQIYLANLGRWHIATAPAGVRGQLLANQR
;
A
#
# COMPACT_ATOMS: atom_id res chain seq x y z
N MET A 1 -24.59 -5.11 -6.70
CA MET A 1 -24.46 -4.98 -5.21
C MET A 1 -24.34 -3.49 -4.91
N ARG A 2 -25.09 -2.95 -3.95
CA ARG A 2 -25.00 -1.51 -3.61
C ARG A 2 -23.75 -1.26 -2.78
N PRO A 3 -22.88 -0.26 -3.10
CA PRO A 3 -21.72 0.07 -2.30
C PRO A 3 -22.10 0.62 -0.92
N ALA A 4 -21.28 0.31 0.10
CA ALA A 4 -21.51 0.77 1.46
C ALA A 4 -21.25 2.28 1.62
N ILE A 5 -20.26 2.81 0.90
CA ILE A 5 -19.97 4.25 0.81
C ILE A 5 -20.44 4.71 -0.58
N PRO A 6 -21.52 5.50 -0.67
CA PRO A 6 -21.99 6.01 -1.95
C PRO A 6 -21.03 7.05 -2.54
N LEU A 7 -20.97 7.15 -3.87
CA LEU A 7 -19.98 7.95 -4.58
C LEU A 7 -20.04 9.45 -4.23
N ASN A 8 -21.23 9.98 -3.91
CA ASN A 8 -21.42 11.37 -3.50
C ASN A 8 -20.82 11.71 -2.11
N ARG A 9 -20.29 10.73 -1.39
CA ARG A 9 -19.54 10.95 -0.14
C ARG A 9 -18.05 11.19 -0.39
N PHE A 10 -17.59 10.89 -1.61
CA PHE A 10 -16.21 11.14 -2.01
C PHE A 10 -16.06 12.59 -2.49
N ARG A 11 -14.87 13.12 -2.26
CA ARG A 11 -14.42 14.40 -2.82
C ARG A 11 -12.96 14.30 -3.23
N ILE A 12 -12.54 15.11 -4.17
CA ILE A 12 -11.13 15.28 -4.51
C ILE A 12 -10.47 15.98 -3.32
N PHE A 13 -9.41 15.36 -2.79
CA PHE A 13 -8.62 15.91 -1.70
C PHE A 13 -7.39 16.67 -2.21
N ALA A 14 -6.66 16.08 -3.17
CA ALA A 14 -5.50 16.69 -3.81
C ALA A 14 -5.51 16.36 -5.30
N GLN A 15 -5.03 17.28 -6.12
CA GLN A 15 -4.93 17.17 -7.57
C GLN A 15 -3.58 17.75 -8.04
N ASP A 16 -3.36 17.77 -9.35
CA ASP A 16 -2.11 18.24 -9.97
C ASP A 16 -0.90 17.37 -9.55
N LEU A 17 -1.15 16.07 -9.42
CA LEU A 17 -0.16 15.03 -9.16
C LEU A 17 0.16 14.30 -10.48
N ASP A 18 1.37 13.80 -10.62
CA ASP A 18 1.71 12.92 -11.73
C ASP A 18 1.47 11.45 -11.33
N HIS A 19 0.39 10.85 -11.82
CA HIS A 19 0.06 9.43 -11.61
C HIS A 19 0.32 8.94 -10.17
N PRO A 20 -0.39 9.51 -9.15
CA PRO A 20 -0.17 9.11 -7.77
C PRO A 20 -0.55 7.64 -7.57
N GLU A 21 0.37 6.88 -7.01
CA GLU A 21 0.21 5.45 -6.80
C GLU A 21 0.28 5.09 -5.32
N GLY A 22 1.40 5.35 -4.64
CA GLY A 22 1.56 5.09 -3.21
C GLY A 22 1.15 6.25 -2.32
N LEU A 23 0.60 5.93 -1.16
CA LEU A 23 0.17 6.89 -0.14
C LEU A 23 0.72 6.52 1.23
N ALA A 24 1.23 7.49 1.97
CA ALA A 24 1.59 7.30 3.37
C ALA A 24 1.35 8.58 4.19
N PHE A 25 0.85 8.45 5.42
CA PHE A 25 0.80 9.54 6.39
C PHE A 25 2.03 9.52 7.28
N ASP A 26 2.67 10.68 7.46
CA ASP A 26 3.67 10.87 8.50
C ASP A 26 3.01 11.07 9.88
N GLN A 27 3.82 11.11 10.95
CA GLN A 27 3.32 11.30 12.32
C GLN A 27 2.59 12.63 12.54
N ASP A 28 2.86 13.64 11.70
CA ASP A 28 2.25 14.97 11.80
C ASP A 28 0.88 15.00 11.09
N GLY A 29 0.44 13.87 10.49
CA GLY A 29 -0.79 13.73 9.72
C GLY A 29 -0.71 14.42 8.35
N THR A 30 0.49 14.62 7.81
CA THR A 30 0.73 15.07 6.44
C THR A 30 0.71 13.85 5.51
N LEU A 31 0.01 13.95 4.41
CA LEU A 31 -0.02 12.88 3.40
C LEU A 31 1.17 13.02 2.45
N TRP A 32 1.76 11.89 2.11
CA TRP A 32 2.81 11.78 1.11
C TRP A 32 2.37 10.87 -0.02
N ALA A 33 2.75 11.22 -1.26
CA ALA A 33 2.42 10.43 -2.45
C ALA A 33 3.63 10.32 -3.37
N GLY A 34 3.71 9.21 -4.10
CA GLY A 34 4.70 9.01 -5.17
C GLY A 34 4.11 9.33 -6.54
N GLY A 35 4.98 9.62 -7.52
CA GLY A 35 4.60 9.88 -8.91
C GLY A 35 5.35 9.03 -9.92
N GLU A 36 4.89 9.01 -11.19
CA GLU A 36 5.41 8.13 -12.25
C GLU A 36 6.81 8.51 -12.74
N LEU A 37 7.19 9.78 -12.64
CA LEU A 37 8.54 10.26 -12.96
C LEU A 37 9.45 10.34 -11.74
N GLY A 38 9.06 9.69 -10.65
CA GLY A 38 9.84 9.60 -9.42
C GLY A 38 9.61 10.74 -8.44
N GLN A 39 8.62 11.59 -8.68
CA GLN A 39 8.28 12.67 -7.75
C GLN A 39 7.87 12.10 -6.40
N ILE A 40 8.20 12.83 -5.34
CA ILE A 40 7.69 12.64 -3.99
C ILE A 40 6.97 13.92 -3.59
N TYR A 41 5.67 13.79 -3.39
CA TYR A 41 4.79 14.88 -3.00
C TYR A 41 4.53 14.87 -1.50
N ARG A 42 4.45 16.07 -0.93
CA ARG A 42 3.93 16.31 0.41
C ARG A 42 2.63 17.11 0.29
N ILE A 43 1.57 16.63 0.93
CA ILE A 43 0.22 17.17 0.79
C ILE A 43 -0.28 17.54 2.19
N ASP A 44 -0.57 18.83 2.39
CA ASP A 44 -1.01 19.33 3.69
C ASP A 44 -2.46 18.89 4.02
N ARG A 45 -2.93 19.19 5.23
CA ARG A 45 -4.28 18.83 5.69
C ARG A 45 -5.41 19.51 4.88
N ARG A 46 -5.09 20.49 4.05
CA ARG A 46 -6.04 21.19 3.16
C ARG A 46 -6.01 20.63 1.74
N GLY A 47 -5.08 19.72 1.44
CA GLY A 47 -4.89 19.13 0.11
C GLY A 47 -3.93 19.91 -0.78
N HIS A 48 -3.21 20.93 -0.26
CA HIS A 48 -2.21 21.64 -1.04
C HIS A 48 -0.99 20.74 -1.25
N THR A 49 -0.64 20.55 -2.49
CA THR A 49 0.44 19.67 -2.94
C THR A 49 1.73 20.46 -3.13
N ARG A 50 2.84 19.88 -2.68
CA ARG A 50 4.20 20.37 -2.94
C ARG A 50 5.11 19.19 -3.26
N GLU A 51 5.83 19.27 -4.36
CA GLU A 51 6.92 18.36 -4.64
C GLU A 51 8.09 18.63 -3.69
N VAL A 52 8.59 17.57 -3.05
CA VAL A 52 9.75 17.62 -2.14
C VAL A 52 11.02 17.34 -2.91
N THR A 53 11.00 16.33 -3.76
CA THR A 53 12.11 15.87 -4.59
C THR A 53 11.60 14.91 -5.66
N ALA A 54 12.46 14.53 -6.59
CA ALA A 54 12.25 13.40 -7.50
C ALA A 54 13.44 12.44 -7.39
N VAL A 55 13.15 11.15 -7.21
CA VAL A 55 14.17 10.09 -7.09
C VAL A 55 14.38 9.34 -8.42
N GLY A 56 13.62 9.71 -9.45
CA GLY A 56 13.56 9.01 -10.74
C GLY A 56 12.72 7.71 -10.66
N GLY A 57 12.50 7.08 -11.81
CA GLY A 57 11.69 5.87 -11.92
C GLY A 57 10.21 6.12 -11.66
N PHE A 58 9.46 5.11 -11.21
CA PHE A 58 8.06 5.20 -10.82
C PHE A 58 7.91 4.76 -9.36
N ASN A 59 7.47 5.66 -8.51
CA ASN A 59 7.30 5.41 -7.09
C ASN A 59 5.92 4.80 -6.82
N LEU A 60 5.94 3.52 -6.46
CA LEU A 60 4.76 2.75 -6.08
C LEU A 60 4.50 2.89 -4.57
N GLY A 61 4.55 1.83 -3.79
CA GLY A 61 4.25 1.86 -2.36
C GLY A 61 5.16 2.76 -1.54
N LEU A 62 4.58 3.48 -0.61
CA LEU A 62 5.24 4.36 0.34
C LEU A 62 4.94 3.92 1.78
N THR A 63 5.91 3.95 2.68
CA THR A 63 5.68 3.76 4.11
C THR A 63 6.69 4.50 4.96
N PHE A 64 6.28 4.97 6.14
CA PHE A 64 7.17 5.61 7.11
C PHE A 64 7.63 4.63 8.18
N SER A 65 8.91 4.71 8.54
CA SER A 65 9.43 4.08 9.76
C SER A 65 9.03 4.87 11.02
N LYS A 66 9.23 4.29 12.20
CA LYS A 66 9.09 5.01 13.48
C LYS A 66 10.01 6.24 13.57
N ALA A 67 11.17 6.20 12.92
CA ALA A 67 12.09 7.33 12.84
C ALA A 67 11.65 8.42 11.83
N GLN A 68 10.46 8.26 11.24
CA GLN A 68 9.90 9.17 10.24
C GLN A 68 10.78 9.31 8.99
N GLU A 69 11.43 8.22 8.61
CA GLU A 69 12.09 8.06 7.32
C GLU A 69 11.13 7.37 6.35
N LEU A 70 11.04 7.88 5.12
CA LEU A 70 10.18 7.35 4.08
C LEU A 70 10.89 6.23 3.33
N TYR A 71 10.23 5.08 3.22
CA TYR A 71 10.64 3.97 2.37
C TYR A 71 9.75 3.95 1.14
N ILE A 72 10.38 3.84 -0.03
CA ILE A 72 9.78 3.99 -1.35
C ILE A 72 10.09 2.74 -2.14
N CYS A 73 9.06 2.05 -2.60
CA CYS A 73 9.19 0.99 -3.61
C CYS A 73 9.21 1.64 -4.98
N ASN A 74 10.30 1.49 -5.73
CA ASN A 74 10.46 2.07 -7.05
C ASN A 74 10.50 0.99 -8.14
N PHE A 75 9.67 1.14 -9.18
CA PHE A 75 9.51 0.15 -10.23
C PHE A 75 10.47 0.36 -11.41
N LYS A 76 10.45 1.52 -12.07
CA LYS A 76 11.27 1.75 -13.30
C LYS A 76 12.78 1.78 -13.04
N LEU A 77 13.17 2.08 -11.81
CA LEU A 77 14.52 1.92 -11.27
C LEU A 77 14.44 0.94 -10.09
N PRO A 78 14.39 -0.39 -10.35
CA PRO A 78 13.97 -1.36 -9.34
C PRO A 78 14.79 -1.29 -8.06
N ALA A 79 14.27 -0.61 -7.04
CA ALA A 79 14.90 -0.42 -5.75
C ALA A 79 13.88 -0.20 -4.63
N LEU A 80 14.26 -0.57 -3.42
CA LEU A 80 13.69 -0.04 -2.20
C LEU A 80 14.58 1.12 -1.76
N ILE A 81 14.03 2.34 -1.67
CA ILE A 81 14.78 3.57 -1.36
C ILE A 81 14.38 4.04 0.03
N ARG A 82 15.35 4.42 0.87
CA ARG A 82 15.13 5.09 2.17
C ARG A 82 15.50 6.56 2.05
N MET A 83 14.60 7.44 2.46
CA MET A 83 14.73 8.89 2.32
C MET A 83 14.29 9.60 3.60
N ASN A 84 14.93 10.70 3.95
CA ASN A 84 14.42 11.57 5.01
C ASN A 84 13.32 12.53 4.50
N ARG A 85 12.56 13.12 5.40
CA ARG A 85 11.47 14.05 5.05
C ARG A 85 11.92 15.36 4.35
N LYS A 86 13.22 15.59 4.20
CA LYS A 86 13.78 16.71 3.43
C LYS A 86 14.11 16.35 1.97
N GLY A 87 13.83 15.11 1.55
CA GLY A 87 14.09 14.64 0.20
C GLY A 87 15.50 14.07 -0.04
N ARG A 88 16.32 13.92 1.01
CA ARG A 88 17.65 13.32 0.89
C ARG A 88 17.55 11.80 0.97
N ILE A 89 18.03 11.10 -0.06
CA ILE A 89 18.19 9.64 -0.04
C ILE A 89 19.26 9.29 1.01
N LEU A 90 18.93 8.33 1.86
CA LEU A 90 19.80 7.82 2.93
C LEU A 90 20.39 6.47 2.58
N ASP A 91 19.61 5.64 1.85
CA ASP A 91 20.00 4.29 1.46
C ASP A 91 19.17 3.78 0.28
N SER A 92 19.64 2.74 -0.41
CA SER A 92 18.93 2.11 -1.52
C SER A 92 19.33 0.62 -1.64
N TRP A 93 18.34 -0.24 -1.80
CA TRP A 93 18.50 -1.68 -2.02
C TRP A 93 17.95 -2.07 -3.38
N GLU A 94 18.83 -2.45 -4.31
CA GLU A 94 18.48 -2.96 -5.64
C GLU A 94 18.46 -4.48 -5.66
N ARG A 95 18.90 -5.11 -4.56
CA ARG A 95 19.11 -6.57 -4.44
C ARG A 95 18.81 -7.05 -3.01
N VAL A 96 18.40 -8.31 -2.91
CA VAL A 96 18.37 -9.07 -1.65
C VAL A 96 19.26 -10.31 -1.85
N GLY A 97 20.41 -10.32 -1.19
CA GLY A 97 21.45 -11.29 -1.45
C GLY A 97 21.95 -11.20 -2.91
N THR A 98 21.92 -12.30 -3.65
CA THR A 98 22.29 -12.34 -5.08
C THR A 98 21.15 -11.96 -6.03
N ARG A 99 19.91 -11.87 -5.52
CA ARG A 99 18.71 -11.67 -6.35
C ARG A 99 18.46 -10.18 -6.56
N LYS A 100 18.44 -9.72 -7.80
CA LYS A 100 18.01 -8.36 -8.16
C LYS A 100 16.49 -8.22 -7.92
N LEU A 101 16.08 -7.04 -7.48
CA LEU A 101 14.67 -6.66 -7.46
C LEU A 101 14.18 -6.46 -8.90
N ILE A 102 12.90 -6.76 -9.15
CA ILE A 102 12.27 -6.69 -10.47
C ILE A 102 11.23 -5.57 -10.48
N ASN A 103 10.32 -5.60 -9.49
CA ASN A 103 9.20 -4.69 -9.38
C ASN A 103 8.83 -4.49 -7.91
N PRO A 104 9.69 -3.81 -7.11
CA PRO A 104 9.32 -3.42 -5.74
C PRO A 104 8.03 -2.62 -5.78
N ASN A 105 7.02 -3.07 -5.00
CA ASN A 105 5.67 -2.55 -5.17
C ASN A 105 5.08 -1.95 -3.89
N PHE A 106 5.02 -2.68 -2.80
CA PHE A 106 4.37 -2.23 -1.58
C PHE A 106 5.21 -2.54 -0.34
N SER A 107 5.01 -1.82 0.76
CA SER A 107 5.76 -2.09 1.99
C SER A 107 4.98 -1.75 3.26
N VAL A 108 5.30 -2.45 4.36
CA VAL A 108 4.70 -2.24 5.68
C VAL A 108 5.71 -2.60 6.78
N PHE A 109 5.76 -1.79 7.86
CA PHE A 109 6.56 -2.06 9.04
C PHE A 109 5.79 -2.82 10.10
N ASP A 110 6.47 -3.74 10.79
CA ASP A 110 6.01 -4.26 12.08
C ASP A 110 6.47 -3.39 13.26
N SER A 111 6.03 -3.73 14.46
CA SER A 111 6.36 -3.01 15.70
C SER A 111 7.82 -3.12 16.11
N GLU A 112 8.53 -4.16 15.65
CA GLU A 112 9.95 -4.39 15.90
C GLU A 112 10.85 -3.61 14.93
N GLY A 113 10.24 -2.98 13.89
CA GLY A 113 10.95 -2.20 12.88
C GLY A 113 11.46 -3.05 11.70
N ASN A 114 10.98 -4.27 11.53
CA ASN A 114 11.20 -5.00 10.29
C ASN A 114 10.28 -4.43 9.21
N LEU A 115 10.82 -4.20 8.01
CA LEU A 115 10.05 -3.80 6.84
C LEU A 115 9.77 -5.04 5.97
N TYR A 116 8.52 -5.37 5.79
CA TYR A 116 8.09 -6.31 4.76
C TYR A 116 7.81 -5.53 3.48
N PHE A 117 8.37 -5.98 2.35
CA PHE A 117 8.08 -5.36 1.06
C PHE A 117 7.87 -6.42 -0.02
N SER A 118 6.90 -6.16 -0.90
CA SER A 118 6.64 -7.01 -2.06
C SER A 118 7.52 -6.59 -3.22
N ASP A 119 8.01 -7.59 -3.93
CA ASP A 119 8.54 -7.48 -5.29
C ASP A 119 7.59 -8.28 -6.17
N SER A 120 6.80 -7.60 -6.98
CA SER A 120 5.73 -8.21 -7.77
C SER A 120 6.25 -9.16 -8.85
N GLY A 121 7.55 -9.12 -9.16
CA GLY A 121 8.11 -9.91 -10.24
C GLY A 121 7.51 -9.53 -11.60
N HIS A 122 7.21 -10.52 -12.43
CA HIS A 122 6.61 -10.34 -13.74
C HIS A 122 5.11 -10.62 -13.70
N PHE A 123 4.31 -9.79 -14.37
CA PHE A 123 2.84 -9.87 -14.32
C PHE A 123 2.27 -11.24 -14.74
N GLU A 124 2.89 -11.90 -15.69
CA GLU A 124 2.43 -13.20 -16.21
C GLU A 124 3.09 -14.42 -15.54
N ARG A 125 3.85 -14.21 -14.44
CA ARG A 125 4.61 -15.27 -13.77
C ARG A 125 4.27 -15.34 -12.28
N GLU A 126 4.46 -16.53 -11.71
CA GLU A 126 4.42 -16.74 -10.26
C GLU A 126 5.84 -16.67 -9.68
N ASP A 127 6.52 -15.54 -9.88
CA ASP A 127 7.90 -15.34 -9.42
C ASP A 127 8.05 -14.21 -8.39
N ALA A 128 6.94 -13.56 -8.02
CA ALA A 128 6.89 -12.53 -6.99
C ALA A 128 7.35 -13.05 -5.62
N ARG A 129 7.89 -12.16 -4.81
CA ARG A 129 8.37 -12.45 -3.45
C ARG A 129 7.94 -11.35 -2.50
N VAL A 130 7.80 -11.71 -1.23
CA VAL A 130 7.85 -10.76 -0.12
C VAL A 130 9.20 -10.91 0.54
N TYR A 131 9.88 -9.79 0.69
CA TYR A 131 11.15 -9.69 1.41
C TYR A 131 10.93 -9.07 2.78
N ARG A 132 11.86 -9.33 3.70
CA ARG A 132 11.96 -8.66 4.99
C ARG A 132 13.31 -7.96 5.11
N LEU A 133 13.29 -6.64 5.33
CA LEU A 133 14.46 -5.85 5.69
C LEU A 133 14.43 -5.64 7.20
N ARG A 134 15.45 -6.14 7.89
CA ARG A 134 15.61 -6.01 9.34
C ARG A 134 16.17 -4.63 9.72
N PRO A 135 16.00 -4.16 10.99
CA PRO A 135 16.56 -2.89 11.45
C PRO A 135 18.07 -2.76 11.28
N ASN A 136 18.79 -3.88 11.27
CA ASN A 136 20.24 -3.91 11.05
C ASN A 136 20.65 -3.83 9.57
N GLY A 137 19.72 -3.60 8.64
CA GLY A 137 19.96 -3.49 7.20
C GLY A 137 20.04 -4.83 6.46
N ARG A 138 19.94 -5.98 7.13
CA ARG A 138 19.91 -7.29 6.46
C ARG A 138 18.55 -7.54 5.82
N ALA A 139 18.54 -7.77 4.52
CA ALA A 139 17.35 -8.18 3.77
C ALA A 139 17.38 -9.67 3.46
N GLU A 140 16.23 -10.32 3.50
CA GLU A 140 16.04 -11.76 3.23
C GLU A 140 14.69 -12.02 2.58
N ILE A 141 14.52 -13.18 1.90
CA ILE A 141 13.21 -13.62 1.42
C ILE A 141 12.38 -14.01 2.64
N PHE A 142 11.21 -13.41 2.79
CA PHE A 142 10.24 -13.81 3.81
C PHE A 142 9.31 -14.90 3.29
N ALA A 143 8.66 -14.69 2.14
CA ALA A 143 7.69 -15.64 1.59
C ALA A 143 7.60 -15.56 0.06
N GLY A 144 6.97 -16.58 -0.55
CA GLY A 144 6.73 -16.72 -1.99
C GLY A 144 7.10 -18.11 -2.50
N PRO A 145 6.91 -18.40 -3.80
CA PRO A 145 6.47 -17.48 -4.86
C PRO A 145 5.00 -17.10 -4.80
N PHE A 146 4.67 -15.93 -5.35
CA PHE A 146 3.31 -15.41 -5.49
C PHE A 146 3.02 -15.01 -6.94
N ALA A 147 1.73 -14.88 -7.27
CA ALA A 147 1.25 -14.39 -8.56
C ALA A 147 1.05 -12.89 -8.51
N PHE A 148 2.09 -12.12 -8.85
CA PHE A 148 2.14 -10.67 -8.80
C PHE A 148 1.74 -10.13 -7.40
N ALA A 149 2.61 -10.35 -6.41
CA ALA A 149 2.42 -9.83 -5.06
C ALA A 149 2.40 -8.29 -5.08
N ASN A 150 1.31 -7.70 -4.59
CA ASN A 150 1.09 -6.26 -4.59
C ASN A 150 0.95 -5.76 -3.15
N GLY A 151 -0.20 -5.20 -2.77
CA GLY A 151 -0.46 -4.67 -1.45
C GLY A 151 -0.13 -5.63 -0.30
N LEU A 152 0.38 -5.09 0.79
CA LEU A 152 0.70 -5.79 2.04
C LEU A 152 -0.02 -5.13 3.21
N ALA A 153 -0.51 -5.93 4.16
CA ALA A 153 -1.02 -5.42 5.43
C ALA A 153 -0.76 -6.41 6.56
N LEU A 154 -0.26 -5.93 7.69
CA LEU A 154 -0.08 -6.72 8.90
C LEU A 154 -1.36 -6.72 9.75
N SER A 155 -1.73 -7.89 10.30
CA SER A 155 -2.76 -7.97 11.31
C SER A 155 -2.40 -7.15 12.56
N ALA A 156 -3.39 -6.75 13.35
CA ALA A 156 -3.17 -5.88 14.52
C ALA A 156 -2.24 -6.51 15.58
N ASP A 157 -2.24 -7.83 15.67
CA ASP A 157 -1.37 -8.63 16.52
C ASP A 157 -0.05 -9.04 15.85
N GLU A 158 0.15 -8.62 14.58
CA GLU A 158 1.32 -8.87 13.75
C GLU A 158 1.65 -10.37 13.54
N ARG A 159 0.66 -11.25 13.76
CA ARG A 159 0.82 -12.71 13.57
C ARG A 159 0.61 -13.14 12.13
N PHE A 160 0.07 -12.28 11.29
CA PHE A 160 -0.21 -12.57 9.89
C PHE A 160 0.13 -11.37 9.00
N LEU A 161 0.72 -11.68 7.85
CA LEU A 161 0.88 -10.75 6.75
C LEU A 161 -0.13 -11.12 5.65
N CYS A 162 -1.04 -10.21 5.33
CA CYS A 162 -1.86 -10.33 4.13
C CYS A 162 -1.06 -9.88 2.91
N VAL A 163 -1.21 -10.62 1.79
CA VAL A 163 -0.53 -10.37 0.52
C VAL A 163 -1.56 -10.42 -0.61
N VAL A 164 -1.74 -9.34 -1.33
CA VAL A 164 -2.53 -9.33 -2.57
C VAL A 164 -1.81 -10.11 -3.65
N GLN A 165 -2.53 -10.99 -4.36
CA GLN A 165 -2.11 -11.57 -5.63
C GLN A 165 -2.98 -10.97 -6.74
N SER A 166 -2.49 -9.94 -7.43
CA SER A 166 -3.28 -9.17 -8.41
C SER A 166 -3.78 -10.00 -9.58
N THR A 167 -3.00 -10.97 -10.06
CA THR A 167 -3.38 -11.82 -11.20
C THR A 167 -4.26 -13.01 -10.83
N LYS A 168 -4.50 -13.25 -9.53
CA LYS A 168 -5.42 -14.30 -9.03
C LYS A 168 -6.67 -13.73 -8.34
N ASP A 169 -6.87 -12.42 -8.36
CA ASP A 169 -8.02 -11.75 -7.75
C ASP A 169 -8.28 -12.20 -6.30
N ASN A 170 -7.20 -12.37 -5.53
CA ASN A 170 -7.29 -12.85 -4.15
C ASN A 170 -6.28 -12.17 -3.20
N VAL A 171 -6.49 -12.40 -1.91
CA VAL A 171 -5.55 -12.08 -0.84
C VAL A 171 -5.15 -13.38 -0.16
N LEU A 172 -3.85 -13.60 0.00
CA LEU A 172 -3.31 -14.64 0.87
C LEU A 172 -3.02 -14.09 2.26
N GLU A 173 -3.15 -14.94 3.26
CA GLU A 173 -2.67 -14.75 4.61
C GLU A 173 -1.44 -15.63 4.81
N VAL A 174 -0.34 -15.04 5.23
CA VAL A 174 0.94 -15.70 5.54
C VAL A 174 1.18 -15.59 7.04
N GLU A 175 1.24 -16.71 7.74
CA GLU A 175 1.58 -16.74 9.17
C GLU A 175 2.99 -16.21 9.42
N ILE A 176 3.16 -15.40 10.46
CA ILE A 176 4.46 -14.98 11.00
C ILE A 176 4.68 -15.76 12.30
N ARG A 177 5.64 -16.68 12.31
CA ARG A 177 5.97 -17.47 13.49
C ARG A 177 6.71 -16.65 14.55
N GLY A 178 6.79 -17.16 15.77
CA GLY A 178 7.48 -16.49 16.88
C GLY A 178 8.97 -16.22 16.64
N ASP A 179 9.63 -16.97 15.73
CA ASP A 179 11.00 -16.69 15.27
C ASP A 179 11.07 -15.68 14.11
N GLY A 180 9.91 -15.17 13.70
CA GLY A 180 9.75 -14.25 12.59
C GLY A 180 9.82 -14.91 11.20
N SER A 181 9.92 -16.24 11.08
CA SER A 181 9.84 -16.93 9.80
C SER A 181 8.41 -17.02 9.27
N ALA A 182 8.26 -17.15 7.93
CA ALA A 182 6.95 -17.39 7.33
C ALA A 182 6.45 -18.80 7.68
N GLY A 183 5.20 -18.88 8.09
CA GLY A 183 4.51 -20.12 8.39
C GLY A 183 3.55 -20.55 7.29
N ARG A 184 2.39 -21.05 7.73
CA ARG A 184 1.32 -21.50 6.84
C ARG A 184 0.80 -20.35 5.98
N GLN A 185 0.48 -20.68 4.72
CA GLN A 185 -0.21 -19.77 3.81
C GLN A 185 -1.61 -20.30 3.51
N ARG A 186 -2.60 -19.40 3.45
CA ARG A 186 -3.97 -19.75 3.05
C ARG A 186 -4.61 -18.60 2.30
N VAL A 187 -5.61 -18.90 1.48
CA VAL A 187 -6.45 -17.88 0.87
C VAL A 187 -7.30 -17.24 1.97
N TYR A 188 -7.13 -15.93 2.18
CA TYR A 188 -7.92 -15.13 3.11
C TYR A 188 -9.22 -14.66 2.48
N ALA A 189 -9.16 -14.19 1.23
CA ALA A 189 -10.32 -13.76 0.45
C ALA A 189 -10.08 -13.99 -1.04
N SER A 190 -11.16 -14.23 -1.78
CA SER A 190 -11.15 -14.38 -3.24
C SER A 190 -12.34 -13.65 -3.87
N GLY A 191 -12.31 -13.48 -5.19
CA GLY A 191 -13.36 -12.77 -5.93
C GLY A 191 -13.25 -11.25 -5.83
N LEU A 192 -12.05 -10.74 -5.66
CA LEU A 192 -11.74 -9.31 -5.66
C LEU A 192 -11.53 -8.83 -7.10
N HIS A 193 -12.61 -8.73 -7.85
CA HIS A 193 -12.58 -8.36 -9.27
C HIS A 193 -12.30 -6.86 -9.47
N ARG A 194 -11.42 -6.48 -10.32
CA ARG A 194 -10.32 -7.09 -11.07
C ARG A 194 -9.04 -6.38 -10.70
N VAL A 195 -7.95 -7.11 -10.62
CA VAL A 195 -6.61 -6.61 -10.29
C VAL A 195 -6.64 -5.93 -8.93
N PRO A 196 -6.83 -6.68 -7.81
CA PRO A 196 -6.66 -6.13 -6.47
C PRO A 196 -5.23 -5.59 -6.33
N ASP A 197 -5.09 -4.46 -5.62
CA ASP A 197 -3.87 -3.66 -5.60
C ASP A 197 -3.45 -3.34 -4.14
N GLY A 198 -3.59 -2.12 -3.67
CA GLY A 198 -3.26 -1.75 -2.30
C GLY A 198 -4.34 -2.16 -1.29
N MET A 199 -3.95 -2.23 -0.02
CA MET A 199 -4.88 -2.58 1.05
C MET A 199 -4.50 -1.98 2.41
N ALA A 200 -5.49 -1.84 3.29
CA ALA A 200 -5.29 -1.44 4.68
C ALA A 200 -6.36 -2.05 5.60
N PHE A 201 -5.98 -2.40 6.82
CA PHE A 201 -6.92 -2.82 7.86
C PHE A 201 -7.62 -1.63 8.51
N ASP A 202 -8.91 -1.80 8.86
CA ASP A 202 -9.60 -0.95 9.82
C ASP A 202 -9.40 -1.46 11.26
N ALA A 203 -9.82 -0.65 12.25
CA ALA A 203 -9.68 -0.98 13.66
C ALA A 203 -10.53 -2.17 14.12
N HIS A 204 -11.46 -2.65 13.30
CA HIS A 204 -12.27 -3.85 13.56
C HIS A 204 -11.71 -5.10 12.86
N GLY A 205 -10.52 -5.00 12.24
CA GLY A 205 -9.88 -6.08 11.51
C GLY A 205 -10.50 -6.39 10.15
N ASN A 206 -11.33 -5.49 9.59
CA ASN A 206 -11.72 -5.63 8.20
C ASN A 206 -10.60 -5.10 7.31
N LEU A 207 -10.34 -5.80 6.21
CA LEU A 207 -9.37 -5.40 5.20
C LEU A 207 -10.09 -4.64 4.08
N LEU A 208 -9.65 -3.42 3.79
CA LEU A 208 -10.09 -2.67 2.63
C LEU A 208 -9.09 -2.91 1.50
N VAL A 209 -9.58 -3.23 0.31
CA VAL A 209 -8.75 -3.59 -0.86
C VAL A 209 -9.20 -2.79 -2.05
N THR A 210 -8.30 -2.01 -2.64
CA THR A 210 -8.52 -1.33 -3.92
C THR A 210 -8.42 -2.32 -5.07
N CYS A 211 -9.20 -2.11 -6.14
CA CYS A 211 -9.11 -2.91 -7.36
C CYS A 211 -8.96 -1.99 -8.57
N TYR A 212 -7.76 -2.01 -9.12
CA TYR A 212 -7.29 -1.13 -10.19
C TYR A 212 -8.18 -1.16 -11.45
N ALA A 213 -8.49 -2.37 -11.95
CA ALA A 213 -9.17 -2.50 -13.25
C ALA A 213 -10.70 -2.44 -13.19
N SER A 214 -11.28 -2.17 -12.02
CA SER A 214 -12.73 -2.14 -11.82
C SER A 214 -13.25 -0.91 -11.07
N ASP A 215 -12.36 0.07 -10.81
CA ASP A 215 -12.71 1.36 -10.18
C ASP A 215 -13.50 1.19 -8.88
N ASN A 216 -13.07 0.24 -8.05
CA ASN A 216 -13.78 -0.07 -6.81
C ASN A 216 -12.84 -0.34 -5.63
N VAL A 217 -13.45 -0.37 -4.45
CA VAL A 217 -12.84 -0.79 -3.19
C VAL A 217 -13.73 -1.85 -2.57
N TYR A 218 -13.16 -2.99 -2.22
CA TYR A 218 -13.83 -4.02 -1.44
C TYR A 218 -13.52 -3.90 0.05
N LYS A 219 -14.47 -4.38 0.87
CA LYS A 219 -14.27 -4.67 2.28
C LYS A 219 -14.33 -6.17 2.49
N VAL A 220 -13.31 -6.72 3.13
CA VAL A 220 -13.19 -8.13 3.52
C VAL A 220 -13.25 -8.20 5.04
N THR A 221 -14.21 -8.97 5.57
CA THR A 221 -14.31 -9.16 7.03
C THR A 221 -13.22 -10.10 7.55
N PRO A 222 -12.96 -10.17 8.89
CA PRO A 222 -12.01 -11.12 9.47
C PRO A 222 -12.30 -12.60 9.14
N ARG A 223 -13.53 -12.91 8.70
CA ARG A 223 -13.95 -14.25 8.25
C ARG A 223 -13.82 -14.45 6.72
N GLY A 224 -13.18 -13.51 6.00
CA GLY A 224 -12.98 -13.58 4.55
C GLY A 224 -14.21 -13.24 3.71
N LYS A 225 -15.32 -12.74 4.30
CA LYS A 225 -16.50 -12.33 3.53
C LYS A 225 -16.22 -11.02 2.80
N VAL A 226 -16.32 -11.05 1.47
CA VAL A 226 -16.12 -9.90 0.58
C VAL A 226 -17.42 -9.14 0.37
N SER A 227 -17.37 -7.83 0.40
CA SER A 227 -18.48 -6.92 0.07
C SER A 227 -17.97 -5.66 -0.60
N LEU A 228 -18.80 -5.04 -1.44
CA LEU A 228 -18.44 -3.81 -2.15
C LEU A 228 -18.50 -2.62 -1.18
N LEU A 229 -17.36 -1.96 -0.96
CA LEU A 229 -17.28 -0.77 -0.10
C LEU A 229 -17.61 0.50 -0.89
N ALA A 230 -16.96 0.70 -2.03
CA ALA A 230 -17.14 1.84 -2.91
C ALA A 230 -16.95 1.42 -4.38
N TRP A 231 -17.60 2.11 -5.31
CA TRP A 231 -17.50 1.83 -6.74
C TRP A 231 -17.88 3.06 -7.55
N ASP A 232 -17.08 3.33 -8.58
CA ASP A 232 -17.34 4.37 -9.56
C ASP A 232 -17.36 3.76 -10.98
N PRO A 233 -18.54 3.42 -11.53
CA PRO A 233 -18.63 2.78 -12.83
C PRO A 233 -18.15 3.66 -13.99
N GLN A 234 -17.94 4.96 -13.77
CA GLN A 234 -17.46 5.90 -14.78
C GLN A 234 -15.96 6.22 -14.63
N GLY A 235 -15.33 5.79 -13.54
CA GLY A 235 -13.91 6.04 -13.29
C GLY A 235 -13.56 7.53 -13.25
N VAL A 236 -14.35 8.34 -12.55
CA VAL A 236 -14.13 9.79 -12.43
C VAL A 236 -13.59 10.14 -11.06
N MET A 237 -14.30 9.75 -10.00
CA MET A 237 -13.94 10.02 -8.62
C MET A 237 -13.06 8.89 -8.02
N ILE A 238 -13.39 7.65 -8.34
CA ILE A 238 -12.57 6.47 -8.06
C ILE A 238 -12.13 5.95 -9.43
N ALA A 239 -10.88 6.25 -9.80
CA ALA A 239 -10.37 6.06 -11.15
C ALA A 239 -9.07 5.26 -11.11
N ARG A 240 -9.15 3.97 -11.39
CA ARG A 240 -8.02 3.04 -11.25
C ARG A 240 -7.32 3.19 -9.89
N PRO A 241 -8.04 2.92 -8.79
CA PRO A 241 -7.49 3.10 -7.45
C PRO A 241 -6.41 2.06 -7.20
N THR A 242 -5.19 2.52 -6.93
CA THR A 242 -4.03 1.66 -6.67
C THR A 242 -3.82 1.46 -5.18
N ASN A 243 -3.90 2.53 -4.39
CA ASN A 243 -3.57 2.47 -2.98
C ASN A 243 -4.61 3.16 -2.12
N LEU A 244 -4.66 2.81 -0.85
CA LEU A 244 -5.48 3.49 0.13
C LEU A 244 -4.73 3.65 1.46
N ALA A 245 -5.03 4.75 2.15
CA ALA A 245 -4.54 5.00 3.49
C ALA A 245 -5.65 5.58 4.37
N PHE A 246 -5.65 5.24 5.67
CA PHE A 246 -6.46 5.92 6.65
C PHE A 246 -5.78 7.19 7.14
N GLY A 247 -6.56 8.24 7.39
CA GLY A 247 -6.05 9.52 7.89
C GLY A 247 -7.18 10.41 8.39
N GLY A 248 -6.92 11.72 8.41
CA GLY A 248 -7.82 12.72 8.97
C GLY A 248 -7.69 12.87 10.49
N PRO A 249 -8.34 13.90 11.09
CA PRO A 249 -8.17 14.23 12.51
C PRO A 249 -8.52 13.10 13.48
N ASN A 250 -9.52 12.28 13.12
CA ASN A 250 -10.00 11.15 13.91
C ASN A 250 -9.51 9.80 13.38
N PHE A 251 -8.66 9.81 12.34
CA PHE A 251 -8.19 8.61 11.65
C PHE A 251 -9.33 7.75 11.08
N ASP A 252 -10.41 8.39 10.63
CA ASP A 252 -11.66 7.78 10.15
C ASP A 252 -12.02 8.16 8.70
N GLN A 253 -11.06 8.76 7.98
CA GLN A 253 -11.15 9.05 6.56
C GLN A 253 -10.29 8.06 5.79
N ILE A 254 -10.78 7.59 4.63
CA ILE A 254 -9.96 6.90 3.63
C ILE A 254 -9.51 7.86 2.55
N TYR A 255 -8.27 7.69 2.11
CA TYR A 255 -7.67 8.41 1.00
C TYR A 255 -7.28 7.40 -0.07
N LEU A 256 -7.70 7.63 -1.30
CA LEU A 256 -7.46 6.75 -2.45
C LEU A 256 -6.55 7.44 -3.45
N ALA A 257 -5.43 6.80 -3.79
CA ALA A 257 -4.64 7.18 -4.95
C ALA A 257 -5.37 6.72 -6.22
N ASN A 258 -5.58 7.63 -7.16
CA ASN A 258 -6.31 7.39 -8.40
C ASN A 258 -5.36 7.60 -9.59
N LEU A 259 -4.73 6.51 -10.03
CA LEU A 259 -3.78 6.52 -11.13
C LEU A 259 -4.41 6.99 -12.45
N GLY A 260 -5.69 6.66 -12.68
CA GLY A 260 -6.40 6.98 -13.93
C GLY A 260 -6.79 8.45 -14.08
N ARG A 261 -6.77 9.26 -13.02
CA ARG A 261 -7.19 10.68 -13.03
C ARG A 261 -6.26 11.60 -12.24
N TRP A 262 -5.12 11.10 -11.80
CA TRP A 262 -4.02 11.86 -11.20
C TRP A 262 -4.43 12.70 -9.99
N HIS A 263 -5.33 12.18 -9.19
CA HIS A 263 -5.80 12.85 -7.99
C HIS A 263 -5.88 11.88 -6.81
N ILE A 264 -5.98 12.43 -5.62
CA ILE A 264 -6.30 11.68 -4.41
C ILE A 264 -7.73 12.02 -4.02
N ALA A 265 -8.58 11.01 -3.94
CA ALA A 265 -9.95 11.14 -3.43
C ALA A 265 -10.01 10.79 -1.94
N THR A 266 -10.97 11.35 -1.21
CA THR A 266 -11.21 11.02 0.20
C THR A 266 -12.70 10.91 0.51
N ALA A 267 -13.04 10.05 1.47
CA ALA A 267 -14.37 9.90 2.01
C ALA A 267 -14.33 9.46 3.48
N PRO A 268 -15.37 9.74 4.29
CA PRO A 268 -15.52 9.14 5.61
C PRO A 268 -15.64 7.61 5.48
N ALA A 269 -14.80 6.88 6.22
CA ALA A 269 -14.81 5.42 6.24
C ALA A 269 -15.92 4.84 7.13
N GLY A 270 -16.43 5.62 8.07
CA GLY A 270 -17.37 5.16 9.09
C GLY A 270 -16.76 4.28 10.19
N VAL A 271 -15.44 4.13 10.15
CA VAL A 271 -14.62 3.36 11.09
C VAL A 271 -13.21 3.93 11.11
N ARG A 272 -12.49 3.81 12.20
CA ARG A 272 -11.08 4.18 12.28
C ARG A 272 -10.20 3.17 11.56
N GLY A 273 -9.10 3.63 11.00
CA GLY A 273 -8.04 2.75 10.50
C GLY A 273 -7.28 2.06 11.64
N GLN A 274 -6.65 0.93 11.32
CA GLN A 274 -5.65 0.32 12.19
C GLN A 274 -4.40 1.21 12.19
N LEU A 275 -3.88 1.53 13.39
CA LEU A 275 -2.63 2.30 13.51
C LEU A 275 -1.45 1.48 12.98
N LEU A 276 -0.67 2.07 12.11
CA LEU A 276 0.59 1.53 11.59
C LEU A 276 1.73 1.74 12.60
N ALA A 277 2.86 1.05 12.40
CA ALA A 277 4.00 1.10 13.32
C ALA A 277 4.56 2.52 13.56
N ASN A 278 4.50 3.39 12.56
CA ASN A 278 4.93 4.79 12.66
C ASN A 278 3.91 5.74 13.30
N GLN A 279 2.73 5.24 13.63
CA GLN A 279 1.58 5.99 14.17
C GLN A 279 1.24 5.58 15.61
N ARG A 280 1.92 4.55 16.13
CA ARG A 280 1.77 4.00 17.50
C ARG A 280 2.70 4.70 18.49
#